data_4695a731907ab13a60bbdb3e18f0704b
#
_entry.id   4695a731907ab13a60bbdb3e18f0704b
#
_cell.length_a   1.000
_cell.length_b   1.000
_cell.length_c   1.000
_cell.angle_alpha   90.00
_cell.angle_beta   90.00
_cell.angle_gamma   90.00
#
_symmetry.space_group_name_H-M   'P 1'
#
loop_
_entity.id
_entity.type
_entity.pdbx_description
1 polymer ?
#
loop_
_entity_poly.entity_id
_entity_poly.type
_entity_poly.pdbx_seq_one_letter_code
_entity_poly.pdbx_strand_id
1 'polypeptide(L)'
;LERIRGRVNKNGGDICEGLFVTLSIGGVISKNETVQEAAYRADRLMYRAKTKKNFVVTEHSFDIPHGEELAASEQQVLIVDDSAINREMLSKMIEGEFGVIEAENGKECMKKLKEYGTGIALVLLDIIMPEMDGIEVLSEMNRLHYTDDIPVIMISADGSDTNIRRAFDMGVTDYISRPYDSKVVMRRINNTIRLYSKQHRLAALTDRRQMENIRSSRAMIDVLSGILGRKNGESAPHIWRIRKVTEMLLERLILKTDKYGLS
;
A
#
# COMPACT_ATOMS: atom_id res chain seq x y z
N LEU A 1 9.16 -14.31 8.39
CA LEU A 1 7.98 -13.74 9.06
C LEU A 1 6.92 -14.82 9.29
N GLU A 2 6.50 -15.59 8.29
CA GLU A 2 5.52 -16.68 8.43
C GLU A 2 5.92 -17.71 9.49
N ARG A 3 7.21 -18.05 9.59
CA ARG A 3 7.74 -18.98 10.61
C ARG A 3 7.59 -18.43 12.04
N ILE A 4 7.71 -17.11 12.22
CA ILE A 4 7.48 -16.43 13.51
C ILE A 4 6.00 -16.48 13.84
N ARG A 5 5.13 -16.09 12.92
CA ARG A 5 3.68 -16.16 13.09
C ARG A 5 3.21 -17.56 13.46
N GLY A 6 3.68 -18.57 12.72
CA GLY A 6 3.32 -19.96 12.98
C GLY A 6 3.76 -20.48 14.36
N ARG A 7 4.90 -19.99 14.89
CA ARG A 7 5.35 -20.33 16.26
C ARG A 7 4.46 -19.69 17.32
N VAL A 8 4.07 -18.41 17.13
CA VAL A 8 3.18 -17.71 18.07
C VAL A 8 1.81 -18.40 18.10
N ASN A 9 1.27 -18.76 16.94
CA ASN A 9 -0.02 -19.46 16.88
C ASN A 9 0.01 -20.85 17.52
N LYS A 10 1.13 -21.57 17.42
CA LYS A 10 1.27 -22.89 18.06
C LYS A 10 1.45 -22.80 19.57
N ASN A 11 2.20 -21.84 20.04
CA ASN A 11 2.57 -21.73 21.45
C ASN A 11 1.68 -20.74 22.22
N GLY A 12 0.83 -19.97 21.53
CA GLY A 12 -0.05 -18.98 22.17
C GLY A 12 -1.08 -19.57 23.12
N GLY A 13 -1.50 -20.82 22.89
CA GLY A 13 -2.40 -21.55 23.77
C GLY A 13 -1.75 -22.02 25.08
N ASP A 14 -0.42 -22.17 25.09
CA ASP A 14 0.33 -22.65 26.26
C ASP A 14 0.73 -21.50 27.23
N ILE A 15 0.66 -20.23 26.75
CA ILE A 15 1.09 -19.05 27.52
C ILE A 15 -0.06 -18.44 28.33
N CYS A 16 -1.28 -18.55 27.86
CA CYS A 16 -2.46 -18.05 28.56
C CYS A 16 -3.62 -19.03 28.36
N GLU A 17 -4.01 -19.76 29.39
CA GLU A 17 -5.17 -20.68 29.34
C GLU A 17 -6.43 -19.97 28.85
N GLY A 18 -6.92 -20.39 27.66
CA GLY A 18 -8.16 -19.87 27.05
C GLY A 18 -8.02 -18.61 26.19
N LEU A 19 -6.81 -18.06 25.98
CA LEU A 19 -6.59 -16.89 25.12
C LEU A 19 -5.91 -17.31 23.80
N PHE A 20 -6.62 -17.13 22.68
CA PHE A 20 -6.01 -17.30 21.36
C PHE A 20 -5.17 -16.06 21.01
N VAL A 21 -3.84 -16.19 21.11
CA VAL A 21 -2.91 -15.12 20.70
C VAL A 21 -2.62 -15.25 19.21
N THR A 22 -2.89 -14.20 18.46
CA THR A 22 -2.58 -14.12 17.04
C THR A 22 -1.61 -12.98 16.77
N LEU A 23 -0.77 -13.12 15.74
CA LEU A 23 0.24 -12.13 15.37
C LEU A 23 0.05 -11.68 13.92
N SER A 24 -0.14 -10.37 13.75
CA SER A 24 -0.12 -9.74 12.43
C SER A 24 1.23 -9.05 12.22
N ILE A 25 1.88 -9.31 11.10
CA ILE A 25 3.24 -8.84 10.83
C ILE A 25 3.28 -8.12 9.49
N GLY A 26 3.82 -6.89 9.48
CA GLY A 26 4.25 -6.18 8.27
C GLY A 26 5.76 -6.31 8.09
N GLY A 27 6.24 -6.50 6.86
CA GLY A 27 7.67 -6.61 6.59
C GLY A 27 8.07 -6.00 5.26
N VAL A 28 9.16 -5.23 5.26
CA VAL A 28 9.78 -4.61 4.08
C VAL A 28 11.24 -4.99 3.97
N ILE A 29 11.79 -4.89 2.76
CA ILE A 29 13.23 -4.94 2.52
C ILE A 29 13.68 -3.51 2.27
N SER A 30 14.54 -2.97 3.16
CA SER A 30 15.10 -1.63 3.01
C SER A 30 16.08 -1.60 1.84
N LYS A 31 15.90 -0.62 0.94
CA LYS A 31 16.77 -0.36 -0.21
C LYS A 31 17.05 1.14 -0.26
N ASN A 32 18.28 1.57 0.06
CA ASN A 32 18.74 2.96 -0.04
C ASN A 32 17.83 4.03 0.60
N GLU A 33 17.12 3.68 1.65
CA GLU A 33 16.22 4.53 2.41
C GLU A 33 16.64 4.60 3.88
N THR A 34 16.13 5.56 4.63
CA THR A 34 16.37 5.66 6.07
C THR A 34 15.61 4.57 6.83
N VAL A 35 16.09 4.22 8.02
CA VAL A 35 15.40 3.26 8.90
C VAL A 35 13.97 3.73 9.25
N GLN A 36 13.76 5.04 9.32
CA GLN A 36 12.44 5.62 9.60
C GLN A 36 11.45 5.39 8.45
N GLU A 37 11.89 5.57 7.21
CA GLU A 37 11.07 5.31 6.01
C GLU A 37 10.74 3.82 5.87
N ALA A 38 11.72 2.95 6.05
CA ALA A 38 11.52 1.51 6.05
C ALA A 38 10.56 1.06 7.18
N ALA A 39 10.71 1.60 8.39
CA ALA A 39 9.83 1.31 9.52
C ALA A 39 8.39 1.76 9.23
N TYR A 40 8.22 2.92 8.62
CA TYR A 40 6.91 3.43 8.25
C TYR A 40 6.22 2.55 7.19
N ARG A 41 6.95 2.10 6.16
CA ARG A 41 6.42 1.16 5.16
C ARG A 41 6.03 -0.17 5.79
N ALA A 42 6.86 -0.69 6.71
CA ALA A 42 6.56 -1.92 7.44
C ALA A 42 5.30 -1.77 8.32
N ASP A 43 5.11 -0.61 8.94
CA ASP A 43 3.93 -0.32 9.77
C ASP A 43 2.64 -0.30 8.93
N ARG A 44 2.67 0.27 7.72
CA ARG A 44 1.55 0.20 6.76
C ARG A 44 1.19 -1.24 6.41
N LEU A 45 2.18 -2.09 6.12
CA LEU A 45 1.95 -3.50 5.82
C LEU A 45 1.44 -4.27 7.06
N MET A 46 1.90 -3.91 8.24
CA MET A 46 1.38 -4.46 9.50
C MET A 46 -0.09 -4.09 9.70
N TYR A 47 -0.49 -2.86 9.38
CA TYR A 47 -1.89 -2.46 9.46
C TYR A 47 -2.77 -3.28 8.51
N ARG A 48 -2.33 -3.51 7.27
CA ARG A 48 -2.97 -4.44 6.33
C ARG A 48 -3.05 -5.87 6.88
N ALA A 49 -2.02 -6.32 7.58
CA ALA A 49 -2.04 -7.62 8.22
C ALA A 49 -3.06 -7.70 9.38
N LYS A 50 -3.26 -6.58 10.11
CA LYS A 50 -4.23 -6.49 11.20
C LYS A 50 -5.68 -6.54 10.73
N THR A 51 -6.02 -5.95 9.57
CA THR A 51 -7.40 -6.00 9.04
C THR A 51 -7.85 -7.43 8.78
N LYS A 52 -6.94 -8.33 8.43
CA LYS A 52 -7.22 -9.76 8.23
C LYS A 52 -7.00 -10.63 9.45
N LYS A 53 -6.49 -10.08 10.54
CA LYS A 53 -6.09 -10.80 11.77
C LYS A 53 -5.21 -12.04 11.49
N ASN A 54 -4.16 -12.22 12.28
CA ASN A 54 -3.27 -13.38 12.17
C ASN A 54 -2.63 -13.55 10.78
N PHE A 55 -2.17 -12.46 10.17
CA PHE A 55 -1.62 -12.47 8.82
C PHE A 55 -0.22 -11.87 8.75
N VAL A 56 0.58 -12.29 7.77
CA VAL A 56 1.87 -11.67 7.42
C VAL A 56 1.72 -10.98 6.08
N VAL A 57 2.03 -9.69 6.04
CA VAL A 57 2.04 -8.90 4.81
C VAL A 57 3.45 -8.38 4.57
N THR A 58 3.98 -8.64 3.40
CA THR A 58 5.26 -8.09 2.92
C THR A 58 5.02 -7.38 1.61
N GLU A 59 5.97 -6.61 1.11
CA GLU A 59 5.90 -5.99 -0.22
C GLU A 59 5.66 -7.02 -1.34
N HIS A 60 5.98 -8.28 -1.09
CA HIS A 60 5.77 -9.40 -2.00
C HIS A 60 4.63 -10.35 -1.56
N SER A 61 3.78 -9.91 -0.65
CA SER A 61 2.62 -10.72 -0.22
C SER A 61 1.47 -10.56 -1.19
N PHE A 62 1.31 -11.55 -2.06
CA PHE A 62 0.30 -11.57 -3.11
C PHE A 62 -1.03 -12.22 -2.67
N ASP A 63 -1.10 -12.73 -1.46
CA ASP A 63 -2.26 -13.46 -0.93
C ASP A 63 -3.29 -12.55 -0.22
N ILE A 64 -3.13 -11.23 -0.33
CA ILE A 64 -4.23 -10.34 0.04
C ILE A 64 -5.14 -10.29 -1.19
N PRO A 65 -6.37 -10.76 -1.13
CA PRO A 65 -7.35 -10.45 -2.16
C PRO A 65 -7.53 -8.92 -2.18
N HIS A 66 -6.81 -8.24 -3.08
CA HIS A 66 -7.21 -6.93 -3.54
C HIS A 66 -8.44 -7.14 -4.41
N GLY A 67 -9.59 -7.46 -3.84
CA GLY A 67 -10.66 -7.82 -4.73
C GLY A 67 -11.97 -8.24 -4.14
N GLU A 68 -12.10 -8.28 -2.83
CA GLU A 68 -13.40 -7.94 -2.29
C GLU A 68 -13.44 -6.41 -2.35
N GLU A 69 -14.17 -5.86 -3.32
CA GLU A 69 -14.71 -4.52 -3.22
C GLU A 69 -15.37 -4.49 -1.84
N LEU A 70 -14.72 -3.81 -0.89
CA LEU A 70 -15.41 -3.43 0.34
C LEU A 70 -16.71 -2.83 -0.15
N ALA A 71 -17.84 -3.29 0.36
CA ALA A 71 -19.11 -2.66 0.06
C ALA A 71 -18.89 -1.15 0.16
N ALA A 72 -19.42 -0.35 -0.75
CA ALA A 72 -19.14 1.09 -0.78
C ALA A 72 -19.33 1.75 0.60
N SER A 73 -20.23 1.22 1.42
CA SER A 73 -20.47 1.60 2.81
C SER A 73 -19.31 1.31 3.78
N GLU A 74 -18.32 0.50 3.39
CA GLU A 74 -17.14 0.20 4.22
C GLU A 74 -15.91 1.05 3.84
N GLN A 75 -15.97 1.74 2.71
CA GLN A 75 -14.91 2.63 2.24
C GLN A 75 -15.03 3.98 2.95
N GLN A 76 -13.93 4.41 3.60
CA GLN A 76 -13.89 5.65 4.35
C GLN A 76 -13.33 6.78 3.49
N VAL A 77 -14.00 7.93 3.48
CA VAL A 77 -13.49 9.18 2.88
C VAL A 77 -13.08 10.12 4.00
N LEU A 78 -11.84 10.58 3.97
CA LEU A 78 -11.33 11.57 4.91
C LEU A 78 -11.60 12.98 4.35
N ILE A 79 -12.42 13.75 5.05
CA ILE A 79 -12.73 15.15 4.73
C ILE A 79 -11.86 16.04 5.62
N VAL A 80 -11.06 16.89 5.00
CA VAL A 80 -10.13 17.80 5.68
C VAL A 80 -10.45 19.24 5.27
N ASP A 81 -10.98 20.03 6.17
CA ASP A 81 -11.41 21.42 5.95
C ASP A 81 -11.51 22.11 7.31
N ASP A 82 -11.07 23.34 7.47
CA ASP A 82 -11.12 24.06 8.74
C ASP A 82 -12.53 24.51 9.12
N SER A 83 -13.42 24.69 8.12
CA SER A 83 -14.82 25.04 8.32
C SER A 83 -15.69 23.83 8.64
N ALA A 84 -16.26 23.79 9.84
CA ALA A 84 -17.21 22.74 10.24
C ALA A 84 -18.43 22.67 9.30
N ILE A 85 -18.88 23.82 8.76
CA ILE A 85 -20.01 23.88 7.81
C ILE A 85 -19.64 23.16 6.51
N ASN A 86 -18.43 23.36 6.00
CA ASN A 86 -17.97 22.69 4.78
C ASN A 86 -17.85 21.19 4.99
N ARG A 87 -17.28 20.75 6.13
CA ARG A 87 -17.21 19.34 6.48
C ARG A 87 -18.58 18.69 6.56
N GLU A 88 -19.52 19.31 7.28
CA GLU A 88 -20.89 18.82 7.38
C GLU A 88 -21.59 18.74 6.01
N MET A 89 -21.39 19.76 5.16
CA MET A 89 -21.98 19.78 3.82
C MET A 89 -21.42 18.64 2.95
N LEU A 90 -20.09 18.44 2.93
CA LEU A 90 -19.45 17.34 2.19
C LEU A 90 -19.86 15.98 2.76
N SER A 91 -19.88 15.85 4.08
CA SER A 91 -20.33 14.63 4.77
C SER A 91 -21.75 14.24 4.32
N LYS A 92 -22.69 15.16 4.36
CA LYS A 92 -24.07 14.92 3.90
C LYS A 92 -24.17 14.55 2.42
N MET A 93 -23.25 15.06 1.58
CA MET A 93 -23.24 14.71 0.14
C MET A 93 -22.83 13.28 -0.12
N ILE A 94 -21.94 12.71 0.71
CA ILE A 94 -21.37 11.37 0.51
C ILE A 94 -21.95 10.31 1.46
N GLU A 95 -22.73 10.76 2.45
CA GLU A 95 -23.43 9.88 3.39
C GLU A 95 -24.36 8.92 2.65
N GLY A 96 -24.30 7.65 3.04
CA GLY A 96 -25.07 6.55 2.39
C GLY A 96 -24.29 5.81 1.32
N GLU A 97 -23.23 6.39 0.72
CA GLU A 97 -22.32 5.66 -0.16
C GLU A 97 -20.97 5.34 0.51
N PHE A 98 -20.47 6.25 1.37
CA PHE A 98 -19.16 6.11 2.03
C PHE A 98 -19.26 6.38 3.52
N GLY A 99 -18.39 5.76 4.30
CA GLY A 99 -18.12 6.20 5.66
C GLY A 99 -17.31 7.51 5.64
N VAL A 100 -17.48 8.34 6.65
CA VAL A 100 -16.82 9.66 6.74
C VAL A 100 -15.91 9.71 7.96
N ILE A 101 -14.70 10.18 7.74
CA ILE A 101 -13.76 10.60 8.76
C ILE A 101 -13.51 12.10 8.56
N GLU A 102 -13.53 12.89 9.63
CA GLU A 102 -13.30 14.33 9.55
C GLU A 102 -11.98 14.71 10.21
N ALA A 103 -11.36 15.77 9.67
CA ALA A 103 -10.22 16.46 10.26
C ALA A 103 -10.38 17.97 10.03
N GLU A 104 -10.06 18.77 11.06
CA GLU A 104 -10.23 20.22 11.03
C GLU A 104 -8.98 20.99 10.56
N ASN A 105 -7.86 20.32 10.40
CA ASN A 105 -6.59 20.88 9.92
C ASN A 105 -5.66 19.78 9.41
N GLY A 106 -4.53 20.21 8.80
CA GLY A 106 -3.56 19.28 8.23
C GLY A 106 -2.90 18.37 9.26
N LYS A 107 -2.67 18.83 10.50
CA LYS A 107 -2.07 17.99 11.55
C LYS A 107 -3.00 16.85 11.97
N GLU A 108 -4.28 17.15 12.11
CA GLU A 108 -5.28 16.13 12.40
C GLU A 108 -5.45 15.17 11.23
N CYS A 109 -5.41 15.66 9.99
CA CYS A 109 -5.36 14.83 8.79
C CYS A 109 -4.25 13.79 8.86
N MET A 110 -3.01 14.22 9.12
CA MET A 110 -1.86 13.31 9.24
C MET A 110 -2.02 12.29 10.38
N LYS A 111 -2.65 12.69 11.49
CA LYS A 111 -2.99 11.78 12.60
C LYS A 111 -4.00 10.71 12.15
N LYS A 112 -5.07 11.11 11.46
CA LYS A 112 -6.09 10.19 10.92
C LYS A 112 -5.50 9.26 9.86
N LEU A 113 -4.66 9.76 8.96
CA LEU A 113 -3.93 8.92 8.00
C LEU A 113 -3.07 7.86 8.68
N LYS A 114 -2.41 8.21 9.77
CA LYS A 114 -1.63 7.25 10.57
C LYS A 114 -2.52 6.23 11.29
N GLU A 115 -3.68 6.64 11.79
CA GLU A 115 -4.62 5.80 12.54
C GLU A 115 -5.35 4.81 11.64
N TYR A 116 -5.86 5.27 10.50
CA TYR A 116 -6.72 4.49 9.61
C TYR A 116 -5.96 3.88 8.42
N GLY A 117 -4.83 4.47 8.02
CA GLY A 117 -3.98 3.96 6.93
C GLY A 117 -4.75 3.70 5.65
N THR A 118 -4.61 2.50 5.09
CA THR A 118 -5.30 2.07 3.86
C THR A 118 -6.81 1.81 4.04
N GLY A 119 -7.38 2.00 5.23
CA GLY A 119 -8.81 2.05 5.46
C GLY A 119 -9.45 3.32 4.87
N ILE A 120 -8.64 4.37 4.61
CA ILE A 120 -9.06 5.57 3.91
C ILE A 120 -8.96 5.32 2.41
N ALA A 121 -10.09 5.38 1.71
CA ALA A 121 -10.18 5.17 0.28
C ALA A 121 -9.87 6.43 -0.54
N LEU A 122 -10.05 7.62 0.05
CA LEU A 122 -9.83 8.92 -0.60
C LEU A 122 -9.74 10.04 0.45
N VAL A 123 -8.93 11.06 0.18
CA VAL A 123 -8.87 12.29 0.94
C VAL A 123 -9.48 13.44 0.14
N LEU A 124 -10.47 14.13 0.72
CA LEU A 124 -10.94 15.44 0.27
C LEU A 124 -10.23 16.50 1.08
N LEU A 125 -9.40 17.33 0.47
CA LEU A 125 -8.44 18.19 1.15
C LEU A 125 -8.64 19.65 0.75
N ASP A 126 -9.01 20.50 1.71
CA ASP A 126 -8.96 21.95 1.47
C ASP A 126 -7.52 22.45 1.36
N ILE A 127 -7.30 23.45 0.53
CA ILE A 127 -5.97 24.05 0.36
C ILE A 127 -5.65 24.98 1.53
N ILE A 128 -6.59 25.84 1.92
CA ILE A 128 -6.35 26.93 2.88
C ILE A 128 -6.87 26.52 4.25
N MET A 129 -5.94 26.13 5.12
CA MET A 129 -6.25 25.74 6.50
C MET A 129 -5.20 26.30 7.46
N PRO A 130 -5.58 26.56 8.73
CA PRO A 130 -4.63 26.97 9.76
C PRO A 130 -3.66 25.85 10.14
N GLU A 131 -2.53 26.19 10.74
CA GLU A 131 -1.49 25.33 11.28
C GLU A 131 -0.69 24.53 10.23
N MET A 132 -1.36 23.83 9.33
CA MET A 132 -0.77 23.04 8.25
C MET A 132 -1.73 23.09 7.06
N ASP A 133 -1.34 23.73 5.99
CA ASP A 133 -2.15 23.90 4.79
C ASP A 133 -2.24 22.61 3.94
N GLY A 134 -3.16 22.59 2.96
CA GLY A 134 -3.38 21.41 2.13
C GLY A 134 -2.18 21.04 1.25
N ILE A 135 -1.35 22.00 0.87
CA ILE A 135 -0.13 21.76 0.09
C ILE A 135 0.94 21.10 0.98
N GLU A 136 1.05 21.56 2.23
CA GLU A 136 1.95 20.94 3.20
C GLU A 136 1.52 19.51 3.54
N VAL A 137 0.20 19.27 3.70
CA VAL A 137 -0.36 17.91 3.88
C VAL A 137 0.01 17.02 2.69
N LEU A 138 -0.21 17.49 1.46
CA LEU A 138 0.10 16.72 0.25
C LEU A 138 1.60 16.41 0.14
N SER A 139 2.46 17.38 0.49
CA SER A 139 3.91 17.18 0.55
C SER A 139 4.30 16.09 1.53
N GLU A 140 3.72 16.11 2.73
CA GLU A 140 3.98 15.11 3.76
C GLU A 140 3.41 13.73 3.39
N MET A 141 2.22 13.69 2.76
CA MET A 141 1.65 12.46 2.23
C MET A 141 2.55 11.82 1.17
N ASN A 142 3.12 12.64 0.26
CA ASN A 142 4.07 12.18 -0.75
C ASN A 142 5.37 11.66 -0.10
N ARG A 143 5.94 12.42 0.84
CA ARG A 143 7.15 12.02 1.56
C ARG A 143 6.98 10.68 2.28
N LEU A 144 5.79 10.41 2.78
CA LEU A 144 5.44 9.20 3.51
C LEU A 144 4.78 8.13 2.60
N HIS A 145 4.76 8.34 1.29
CA HIS A 145 4.20 7.41 0.31
C HIS A 145 2.71 7.04 0.53
N TYR A 146 1.94 7.92 1.18
CA TYR A 146 0.49 7.71 1.29
C TYR A 146 -0.23 7.88 -0.05
N THR A 147 0.25 8.79 -0.90
CA THR A 147 -0.33 9.07 -2.21
C THR A 147 -0.22 7.90 -3.19
N ASP A 148 0.67 6.94 -2.93
CA ASP A 148 0.77 5.72 -3.73
C ASP A 148 -0.49 4.84 -3.60
N ASP A 149 -1.16 4.87 -2.43
CA ASP A 149 -2.32 4.03 -2.14
C ASP A 149 -3.62 4.84 -1.95
N ILE A 150 -3.54 6.11 -1.56
CA ILE A 150 -4.69 6.94 -1.18
C ILE A 150 -4.75 8.16 -2.10
N PRO A 151 -5.74 8.23 -3.01
CA PRO A 151 -5.92 9.39 -3.87
C PRO A 151 -6.34 10.62 -3.07
N VAL A 152 -5.91 11.79 -3.55
CA VAL A 152 -6.27 13.08 -2.98
C VAL A 152 -7.03 13.90 -4.01
N ILE A 153 -8.20 14.41 -3.62
CA ILE A 153 -8.94 15.44 -4.35
C ILE A 153 -8.83 16.72 -3.56
N MET A 154 -8.23 17.74 -4.15
CA MET A 154 -8.18 19.06 -3.53
C MET A 154 -9.46 19.85 -3.76
N ILE A 155 -9.89 20.58 -2.72
CA ILE A 155 -11.04 21.46 -2.77
C ILE A 155 -10.57 22.87 -2.44
N SER A 156 -10.96 23.88 -3.21
CA SER A 156 -10.62 25.26 -2.90
C SER A 156 -11.66 26.26 -3.42
N ALA A 157 -11.80 27.37 -2.71
CA ALA A 157 -12.54 28.54 -3.17
C ALA A 157 -11.73 29.39 -4.15
N ASP A 158 -10.39 29.31 -4.05
CA ASP A 158 -9.47 30.08 -4.88
C ASP A 158 -9.06 29.26 -6.11
N GLY A 159 -9.61 29.62 -7.26
CA GLY A 159 -9.27 29.07 -8.57
C GLY A 159 -7.97 29.63 -9.13
N SER A 160 -7.00 30.08 -8.31
CA SER A 160 -5.73 30.59 -8.83
C SER A 160 -4.97 29.47 -9.54
N ASP A 161 -4.71 29.67 -10.82
CA ASP A 161 -3.98 28.70 -11.68
C ASP A 161 -2.65 28.25 -11.08
N THR A 162 -2.02 29.06 -10.25
CA THR A 162 -0.74 28.77 -9.60
C THR A 162 -0.86 27.67 -8.54
N ASN A 163 -1.86 27.73 -7.67
CA ASN A 163 -2.05 26.71 -6.62
C ASN A 163 -2.55 25.39 -7.22
N ILE A 164 -3.40 25.48 -8.23
CA ILE A 164 -3.88 24.30 -8.95
C ILE A 164 -2.73 23.58 -9.64
N ARG A 165 -1.89 24.29 -10.40
CA ARG A 165 -0.71 23.69 -11.07
C ARG A 165 0.24 23.05 -10.07
N ARG A 166 0.57 23.75 -8.98
CA ARG A 166 1.44 23.22 -7.92
C ARG A 166 0.88 21.94 -7.31
N ALA A 167 -0.43 21.87 -7.06
CA ALA A 167 -1.05 20.66 -6.55
C ALA A 167 -0.94 19.48 -7.54
N PHE A 168 -1.16 19.72 -8.85
CA PHE A 168 -0.99 18.69 -9.87
C PHE A 168 0.47 18.25 -10.03
N ASP A 169 1.43 19.16 -9.98
CA ASP A 169 2.88 18.85 -10.01
C ASP A 169 3.29 17.99 -8.80
N MET A 170 2.57 18.11 -7.70
CA MET A 170 2.77 17.29 -6.48
C MET A 170 1.96 16.00 -6.49
N GLY A 171 1.25 15.67 -7.57
CA GLY A 171 0.57 14.39 -7.73
C GLY A 171 -0.83 14.32 -7.16
N VAL A 172 -1.53 15.46 -6.97
CA VAL A 172 -2.95 15.44 -6.65
C VAL A 172 -3.72 14.75 -7.76
N THR A 173 -4.70 13.95 -7.39
CA THR A 173 -5.45 13.15 -8.37
C THR A 173 -6.48 13.98 -9.12
N ASP A 174 -7.16 14.90 -8.44
CA ASP A 174 -8.18 15.77 -9.00
C ASP A 174 -8.36 17.04 -8.16
N TYR A 175 -9.08 18.01 -8.70
CA TYR A 175 -9.35 19.29 -8.08
C TYR A 175 -10.81 19.68 -8.24
N ILE A 176 -11.41 20.24 -7.20
CA ILE A 176 -12.80 20.73 -7.19
C ILE A 176 -12.83 22.18 -6.72
N SER A 177 -13.30 23.09 -7.58
CA SER A 177 -13.51 24.50 -7.20
C SER A 177 -14.86 24.71 -6.52
N ARG A 178 -14.89 25.61 -5.53
CA ARG A 178 -16.14 26.12 -4.94
C ARG A 178 -16.71 27.28 -5.77
N PRO A 179 -18.05 27.43 -5.91
CA PRO A 179 -19.08 26.52 -5.41
C PRO A 179 -19.19 25.25 -6.25
N TYR A 180 -19.48 24.12 -5.62
CA TYR A 180 -19.59 22.82 -6.29
C TYR A 180 -21.00 22.22 -6.20
N ASP A 181 -21.35 21.46 -7.22
CA ASP A 181 -22.57 20.65 -7.27
C ASP A 181 -22.33 19.28 -6.65
N SER A 182 -23.26 18.81 -5.81
CA SER A 182 -23.14 17.54 -5.10
C SER A 182 -22.97 16.35 -6.04
N LYS A 183 -23.66 16.35 -7.21
CA LYS A 183 -23.54 15.28 -8.21
C LYS A 183 -22.16 15.26 -8.84
N VAL A 184 -21.54 16.44 -9.02
CA VAL A 184 -20.18 16.56 -9.55
C VAL A 184 -19.17 16.02 -8.54
N VAL A 185 -19.28 16.39 -7.27
CA VAL A 185 -18.44 15.90 -6.18
C VAL A 185 -18.52 14.38 -6.11
N MET A 186 -19.71 13.81 -5.99
CA MET A 186 -19.93 12.36 -5.92
C MET A 186 -19.35 11.62 -7.12
N ARG A 187 -19.57 12.14 -8.32
CA ARG A 187 -19.05 11.53 -9.54
C ARG A 187 -17.51 11.50 -9.58
N ARG A 188 -16.85 12.57 -9.11
CA ARG A 188 -15.40 12.65 -9.03
C ARG A 188 -14.86 11.68 -8.00
N ILE A 189 -15.43 11.62 -6.81
CA ILE A 189 -15.06 10.67 -5.74
C ILE A 189 -15.17 9.25 -6.27
N ASN A 190 -16.33 8.86 -6.79
CA ASN A 190 -16.57 7.51 -7.31
C ASN A 190 -15.61 7.12 -8.44
N ASN A 191 -15.38 8.03 -9.39
CA ASN A 191 -14.46 7.78 -10.50
C ASN A 191 -13.02 7.61 -10.00
N THR A 192 -12.59 8.44 -9.06
CA THR A 192 -11.24 8.42 -8.50
C THR A 192 -11.00 7.13 -7.71
N ILE A 193 -11.90 6.78 -6.80
CA ILE A 193 -11.79 5.53 -6.02
C ILE A 193 -11.77 4.32 -6.96
N ARG A 194 -12.67 4.28 -7.94
CA ARG A 194 -12.73 3.18 -8.91
C ARG A 194 -11.46 3.07 -9.76
N LEU A 195 -10.88 4.20 -10.18
CA LEU A 195 -9.64 4.22 -10.95
C LEU A 195 -8.47 3.68 -10.15
N TYR A 196 -8.30 4.15 -8.92
CA TYR A 196 -7.24 3.69 -8.01
C TYR A 196 -7.40 2.19 -7.68
N SER A 197 -8.59 1.75 -7.33
CA SER A 197 -8.87 0.32 -7.10
C SER A 197 -8.50 -0.54 -8.30
N LYS A 198 -8.80 -0.08 -9.52
CA LYS A 198 -8.44 -0.79 -10.75
C LYS A 198 -6.93 -0.80 -10.99
N GLN A 199 -6.23 0.30 -10.76
CA GLN A 199 -4.77 0.37 -10.89
C GLN A 199 -4.08 -0.59 -9.90
N HIS A 200 -4.48 -0.58 -8.64
CA HIS A 200 -3.95 -1.49 -7.62
C HIS A 200 -4.20 -2.95 -7.97
N ARG A 201 -5.39 -3.27 -8.49
CA ARG A 201 -5.71 -4.63 -8.94
C ARG A 201 -4.82 -5.07 -10.11
N LEU A 202 -4.59 -4.19 -11.08
CA LEU A 202 -3.72 -4.50 -12.22
C LEU A 202 -2.26 -4.69 -11.79
N ALA A 203 -1.74 -3.83 -10.91
CA ALA A 203 -0.40 -3.98 -10.33
C ALA A 203 -0.24 -5.33 -9.63
N ALA A 204 -1.19 -5.69 -8.75
CA ALA A 204 -1.17 -6.97 -8.05
C ALA A 204 -1.21 -8.18 -8.99
N LEU A 205 -1.99 -8.11 -10.10
CA LEU A 205 -2.02 -9.18 -11.09
C LEU A 205 -0.70 -9.31 -11.86
N THR A 206 -0.05 -8.21 -12.17
CA THR A 206 1.26 -8.19 -12.85
C THR A 206 2.32 -8.84 -11.97
N ASP A 207 2.37 -8.45 -10.71
CA ASP A 207 3.30 -9.00 -9.72
C ASP A 207 3.08 -10.51 -9.54
N ARG A 208 1.83 -10.93 -9.43
CA ARG A 208 1.48 -12.35 -9.33
C ARG A 208 2.00 -13.15 -10.52
N ARG A 209 1.78 -12.67 -11.74
CA ARG A 209 2.28 -13.33 -12.97
C ARG A 209 3.80 -13.43 -12.98
N GLN A 210 4.48 -12.38 -12.56
CA GLN A 210 5.94 -12.37 -12.49
C GLN A 210 6.46 -13.43 -11.50
N MET A 211 5.83 -13.56 -10.34
CA MET A 211 6.19 -14.60 -9.36
C MET A 211 5.87 -16.02 -9.85
N GLU A 212 4.75 -16.23 -10.51
CA GLU A 212 4.42 -17.52 -11.12
C GLU A 212 5.46 -17.91 -12.17
N ASN A 213 5.92 -16.97 -12.99
CA ASN A 213 6.99 -17.17 -13.97
C ASN A 213 8.32 -17.54 -13.29
N ILE A 214 8.69 -16.84 -12.23
CA ILE A 214 9.92 -17.15 -11.46
C ILE A 214 9.82 -18.55 -10.85
N ARG A 215 8.68 -18.91 -10.26
CA ARG A 215 8.45 -20.24 -9.68
C ARG A 215 8.53 -21.34 -10.76
N SER A 216 7.91 -21.12 -11.91
CA SER A 216 7.95 -22.06 -13.04
C SER A 216 9.37 -22.24 -13.58
N SER A 217 10.10 -21.15 -13.76
CA SER A 217 11.51 -21.19 -14.20
C SER A 217 12.40 -21.94 -13.21
N ARG A 218 12.23 -21.72 -11.90
CA ARG A 218 12.95 -22.45 -10.86
C ARG A 218 12.63 -23.95 -10.90
N ALA A 219 11.35 -24.32 -11.02
CA ALA A 219 10.97 -25.73 -11.14
C ALA A 219 11.58 -26.41 -12.37
N MET A 220 11.63 -25.71 -13.51
CA MET A 220 12.28 -26.22 -14.74
C MET A 220 13.78 -26.42 -14.53
N ILE A 221 14.48 -25.49 -13.90
CA ILE A 221 15.89 -25.61 -13.56
C ILE A 221 16.13 -26.82 -12.64
N ASP A 222 15.24 -27.04 -11.66
CA ASP A 222 15.33 -28.18 -10.76
C ASP A 222 15.22 -29.52 -11.50
N VAL A 223 14.25 -29.63 -12.41
CA VAL A 223 14.04 -30.82 -13.23
C VAL A 223 15.26 -31.07 -14.14
N LEU A 224 15.72 -30.04 -14.85
CA LEU A 224 16.88 -30.14 -15.74
C LEU A 224 18.17 -30.53 -14.98
N SER A 225 18.39 -29.90 -13.83
CA SER A 225 19.53 -30.21 -12.96
C SER A 225 19.49 -31.68 -12.47
N GLY A 226 18.29 -32.16 -12.13
CA GLY A 226 18.09 -33.54 -11.73
C GLY A 226 18.34 -34.57 -12.86
N ILE A 227 17.99 -34.21 -14.10
CA ILE A 227 18.23 -35.04 -15.30
C ILE A 227 19.74 -35.08 -15.63
N LEU A 228 20.39 -33.92 -15.65
CA LEU A 228 21.82 -33.78 -15.94
C LEU A 228 22.67 -34.50 -14.91
N GLY A 229 22.32 -34.39 -13.62
CA GLY A 229 23.02 -35.10 -12.57
C GLY A 229 22.95 -36.62 -12.69
N ARG A 230 21.81 -37.15 -13.06
CA ARG A 230 21.63 -38.58 -13.31
C ARG A 230 22.45 -39.07 -14.51
N LYS A 231 22.56 -38.27 -15.56
CA LYS A 231 23.29 -38.62 -16.78
C LYS A 231 24.81 -38.62 -16.56
N ASN A 232 25.31 -37.73 -15.71
CA ASN A 232 26.72 -37.53 -15.44
C ASN A 232 27.24 -38.34 -14.23
N GLY A 233 26.39 -39.11 -13.55
CA GLY A 233 26.77 -39.88 -12.36
C GLY A 233 27.10 -39.04 -11.13
N GLU A 234 26.73 -37.75 -11.16
CA GLU A 234 26.98 -36.84 -10.05
C GLU A 234 25.94 -37.00 -8.93
N SER A 235 26.40 -36.89 -7.68
CA SER A 235 25.50 -37.00 -6.54
C SER A 235 24.56 -35.78 -6.41
N ALA A 236 23.32 -36.02 -6.06
CA ALA A 236 22.35 -34.95 -5.81
C ALA A 236 22.83 -33.81 -4.88
N PRO A 237 23.63 -34.09 -3.81
CA PRO A 237 24.23 -33.04 -2.98
C PRO A 237 25.27 -32.18 -3.69
N HIS A 238 25.96 -32.68 -4.71
CA HIS A 238 26.95 -31.93 -5.48
C HIS A 238 26.25 -30.92 -6.39
N ILE A 239 25.21 -31.34 -7.09
CA ILE A 239 24.36 -30.46 -7.95
C ILE A 239 23.69 -29.38 -7.13
N TRP A 240 23.17 -29.71 -5.95
CA TRP A 240 22.59 -28.77 -5.05
C TRP A 240 23.58 -27.69 -4.58
N ARG A 241 24.82 -28.06 -4.29
CA ARG A 241 25.90 -27.12 -3.91
C ARG A 241 26.26 -26.18 -5.04
N ILE A 242 26.48 -26.70 -6.26
CA ILE A 242 26.79 -25.87 -7.45
C ILE A 242 25.66 -24.85 -7.67
N ARG A 243 24.41 -25.31 -7.68
CA ARG A 243 23.23 -24.44 -7.82
C ARG A 243 23.22 -23.33 -6.76
N LYS A 244 23.43 -23.67 -5.50
CA LYS A 244 23.41 -22.68 -4.41
C LYS A 244 24.51 -21.64 -4.55
N VAL A 245 25.70 -22.03 -4.98
CA VAL A 245 26.80 -21.10 -5.26
C VAL A 245 26.49 -20.23 -6.47
N THR A 246 25.90 -20.77 -7.53
CA THR A 246 25.49 -20.00 -8.72
C THR A 246 24.40 -18.99 -8.40
N GLU A 247 23.38 -19.37 -7.63
CA GLU A 247 22.34 -18.43 -7.12
C GLU A 247 22.97 -17.27 -6.34
N MET A 248 23.86 -17.57 -5.40
CA MET A 248 24.55 -16.54 -4.60
C MET A 248 25.44 -15.62 -5.45
N LEU A 249 26.09 -16.14 -6.48
CA LEU A 249 26.91 -15.35 -7.40
C LEU A 249 26.05 -14.45 -8.28
N LEU A 250 24.93 -14.97 -8.80
CA LEU A 250 23.98 -14.19 -9.59
C LEU A 250 23.34 -13.09 -8.76
N GLU A 251 22.87 -13.38 -7.54
CA GLU A 251 22.33 -12.37 -6.63
C GLU A 251 23.35 -11.23 -6.35
N ARG A 252 24.63 -11.57 -6.14
CA ARG A 252 25.69 -10.56 -5.96
C ARG A 252 26.02 -9.78 -7.23
N LEU A 253 25.90 -10.38 -8.40
CA LEU A 253 26.11 -9.73 -9.69
C LEU A 253 24.98 -8.73 -9.98
N ILE A 254 23.73 -9.13 -9.77
CA ILE A 254 22.55 -8.26 -9.91
C ILE A 254 22.64 -7.04 -8.97
N LEU A 255 23.07 -7.24 -7.71
CA LEU A 255 23.24 -6.16 -6.74
C LEU A 255 24.40 -5.20 -7.05
N LYS A 256 25.37 -5.62 -7.89
CA LYS A 256 26.57 -4.81 -8.18
C LYS A 256 26.57 -4.10 -9.53
N THR A 257 25.77 -4.52 -10.48
CA THR A 257 25.82 -3.97 -11.83
C THR A 257 24.58 -4.29 -12.67
N ASP A 258 23.97 -3.23 -13.24
CA ASP A 258 22.93 -3.34 -14.27
C ASP A 258 23.49 -3.70 -15.67
N LYS A 259 24.80 -3.92 -15.77
CA LYS A 259 25.53 -4.08 -17.04
C LYS A 259 25.06 -5.26 -17.89
N TYR A 260 24.39 -6.25 -17.30
CA TYR A 260 24.01 -7.48 -17.96
C TYR A 260 22.50 -7.69 -18.11
N GLY A 261 21.67 -6.70 -17.74
CA GLY A 261 20.21 -6.79 -17.87
C GLY A 261 19.58 -7.98 -17.12
N LEU A 262 20.17 -8.36 -15.98
CA LEU A 262 19.73 -9.51 -15.14
C LEU A 262 18.76 -9.11 -14.04
N SER A 263 18.26 -7.87 -14.06
CA SER A 263 17.28 -7.34 -13.09
C SER A 263 15.86 -7.72 -13.45
#